data_0257401796ae4670e356c64ba101d96f
#
_entry.id   0257401796ae4670e356c64ba101d96f
#
_cell.length_a   1.000
_cell.length_b   1.000
_cell.length_c   1.000
_cell.angle_alpha   90.00
_cell.angle_beta   90.00
_cell.angle_gamma   90.00
#
_symmetry.space_group_name_H-M   'P 1'
#
loop_
_entity.id
_entity.type
_entity.pdbx_description
1 polymer ?
#
loop_
_entity_poly.entity_id
_entity_poly.type
_entity_poly.pdbx_seq_one_letter_code
_entity_poly.pdbx_strand_id
1 'polypeptide(L)'
;MIASGRHQWTNDYPAEHDIKDDINNGNAYVLTVDGEVAVYGAVALNGEPQYDFIDGDWLTTGDYYVIHRFATLPSFQREGLARIFISKVNSMCEVEKIPSIKVDTNFDNTPMINLLSSMGFCICGRVNYGGNRGQRFAFEKLSIAMEPAE
;
A
#
# COMPACT_ATOMS: atom_id res chain seq x y z
N MET A 1 4.02 0.19 17.06
CA MET A 1 5.42 -0.14 16.93
C MET A 1 5.81 -0.43 15.49
N ILE A 2 6.95 0.06 15.10
CA ILE A 2 7.43 -0.10 13.75
C ILE A 2 8.11 -1.47 13.62
N ALA A 3 7.79 -2.17 12.56
CA ALA A 3 8.44 -3.45 12.31
C ALA A 3 9.92 -3.20 12.10
N SER A 4 10.74 -3.84 12.89
CA SER A 4 12.18 -3.62 12.83
C SER A 4 12.79 -4.51 11.77
N GLY A 5 13.99 -4.13 11.32
CA GLY A 5 14.76 -4.92 10.41
C GLY A 5 14.32 -4.88 8.96
N ARG A 6 13.38 -4.03 8.62
CA ARG A 6 12.93 -3.89 7.25
C ARG A 6 13.66 -2.73 6.59
N HIS A 7 14.15 -2.93 5.39
CA HIS A 7 14.90 -1.90 4.71
C HIS A 7 14.05 -0.69 4.34
N GLN A 8 12.77 -0.90 4.04
CA GLN A 8 11.93 0.23 3.69
C GLN A 8 11.54 1.06 4.91
N TRP A 9 11.83 0.56 6.12
CA TRP A 9 11.56 1.27 7.36
C TRP A 9 12.88 1.75 7.91
N THR A 10 13.24 2.98 7.62
CA THR A 10 14.47 3.59 8.07
C THR A 10 14.26 4.24 9.42
N ASN A 11 15.34 4.76 10.02
CA ASN A 11 15.23 5.50 11.28
C ASN A 11 14.37 6.73 11.13
N ASP A 12 14.30 7.29 9.93
CA ASP A 12 13.55 8.51 9.68
C ASP A 12 12.16 8.28 9.15
N TYR A 13 11.86 7.08 8.70
CA TYR A 13 10.59 6.83 8.05
C TYR A 13 10.13 5.39 8.26
N PRO A 14 8.91 5.20 8.70
CA PRO A 14 8.00 6.27 9.10
C PRO A 14 8.35 6.76 10.50
N ALA A 15 8.29 8.05 10.68
CA ALA A 15 8.45 8.61 12.01
C ALA A 15 7.12 8.51 12.75
N GLU A 16 7.20 8.71 14.06
CA GLU A 16 5.99 8.66 14.87
C GLU A 16 4.94 9.65 14.37
N HIS A 17 5.35 10.81 13.90
CA HIS A 17 4.41 11.81 13.43
C HIS A 17 3.69 11.35 12.15
N ASP A 18 4.32 10.51 11.33
CA ASP A 18 3.65 9.97 10.14
C ASP A 18 2.46 9.11 10.54
N ILE A 19 2.66 8.28 11.56
CA ILE A 19 1.59 7.41 12.06
C ILE A 19 0.48 8.24 12.70
N LYS A 20 0.86 9.26 13.46
CA LYS A 20 -0.13 10.14 14.07
C LYS A 20 -0.95 10.88 13.03
N ASP A 21 -0.31 11.33 11.96
CA ASP A 21 -1.02 11.99 10.86
C ASP A 21 -1.99 11.03 10.20
N ASP A 22 -1.58 9.78 10.01
CA ASP A 22 -2.49 8.78 9.44
C ASP A 22 -3.73 8.62 10.32
N ILE A 23 -3.54 8.54 11.63
CA ILE A 23 -4.65 8.40 12.56
C ILE A 23 -5.55 9.62 12.51
N ASN A 24 -4.94 10.82 12.55
CA ASN A 24 -5.70 12.06 12.56
C ASN A 24 -6.50 12.26 11.30
N ASN A 25 -5.99 11.75 10.19
CA ASN A 25 -6.68 11.87 8.89
C ASN A 25 -7.67 10.74 8.64
N GLY A 26 -7.79 9.80 9.58
CA GLY A 26 -8.71 8.69 9.41
C GLY A 26 -8.23 7.64 8.44
N ASN A 27 -6.93 7.60 8.17
CA ASN A 27 -6.35 6.69 7.17
C ASN A 27 -5.63 5.50 7.77
N ALA A 28 -5.47 5.45 9.09
CA ALA A 28 -4.75 4.35 9.74
C ALA A 28 -5.67 3.14 9.87
N TYR A 29 -5.27 2.04 9.29
CA TYR A 29 -6.01 0.78 9.36
C TYR A 29 -5.10 -0.31 9.89
N VAL A 30 -5.65 -1.19 10.71
CA VAL A 30 -4.90 -2.33 11.22
C VAL A 30 -5.71 -3.59 11.03
N LEU A 31 -5.00 -4.70 10.86
CA LEU A 31 -5.58 -6.03 10.93
C LEU A 31 -5.12 -6.61 12.26
N THR A 32 -6.06 -7.07 13.08
CA THR A 32 -5.71 -7.63 14.38
C THR A 32 -5.96 -9.13 14.39
N VAL A 33 -5.16 -9.83 15.18
CA VAL A 33 -5.32 -11.26 15.42
C VAL A 33 -5.33 -11.41 16.94
N ASP A 34 -6.41 -11.94 17.47
CA ASP A 34 -6.58 -12.13 18.91
C ASP A 34 -6.29 -10.86 19.70
N GLY A 35 -6.73 -9.73 19.16
CA GLY A 35 -6.58 -8.44 19.83
C GLY A 35 -5.24 -7.76 19.66
N GLU A 36 -4.31 -8.36 18.93
CA GLU A 36 -3.00 -7.77 18.67
C GLU A 36 -2.90 -7.28 17.25
N VAL A 37 -2.22 -6.15 17.06
CA VAL A 37 -2.00 -5.61 15.73
C VAL A 37 -1.02 -6.50 14.99
N ALA A 38 -1.45 -7.00 13.85
CA ALA A 38 -0.61 -7.86 13.02
C ALA A 38 -0.15 -7.15 11.74
N VAL A 39 -1.00 -6.33 11.15
CA VAL A 39 -0.68 -5.61 9.91
C VAL A 39 -1.13 -4.17 10.08
N TYR A 40 -0.30 -3.26 9.59
CA TYR A 40 -0.63 -1.83 9.54
C TYR A 40 -0.56 -1.34 8.10
N GLY A 41 -1.46 -0.46 7.73
CA GLY A 41 -1.38 0.26 6.47
C GLY A 41 -2.14 1.55 6.57
N ALA A 42 -1.60 2.59 5.95
CA ALA A 42 -2.35 3.84 5.79
C ALA A 42 -3.05 3.76 4.45
N VAL A 43 -4.38 3.83 4.47
CA VAL A 43 -5.19 3.69 3.27
C VAL A 43 -5.88 5.02 3.03
N ALA A 44 -5.50 5.70 1.96
CA ALA A 44 -5.98 7.05 1.69
C ALA A 44 -6.58 7.14 0.30
N LEU A 45 -7.62 7.94 0.17
CA LEU A 45 -8.26 8.18 -1.12
C LEU A 45 -7.52 9.29 -1.84
N ASN A 46 -6.89 8.95 -2.96
CA ASN A 46 -6.15 9.91 -3.78
C ASN A 46 -5.03 10.61 -3.01
N GLY A 47 -4.54 11.69 -3.56
CA GLY A 47 -3.71 12.63 -2.80
C GLY A 47 -2.25 12.30 -2.69
N GLU A 48 -1.72 11.39 -3.51
CA GLU A 48 -0.28 11.14 -3.52
C GLU A 48 0.36 11.94 -4.64
N PRO A 49 1.02 13.09 -4.31
CA PRO A 49 1.56 13.97 -5.36
C PRO A 49 2.57 13.29 -6.29
N GLN A 50 3.36 12.36 -5.77
CA GLN A 50 4.38 11.72 -6.58
C GLN A 50 3.79 10.83 -7.66
N TYR A 51 2.56 10.38 -7.48
CA TYR A 51 1.92 9.54 -8.48
C TYR A 51 1.59 10.29 -9.76
N ASP A 52 1.50 11.61 -9.68
CA ASP A 52 1.28 12.43 -10.88
C ASP A 52 2.53 12.51 -11.75
N PHE A 53 3.68 12.13 -11.21
CA PHE A 53 4.96 12.20 -11.91
C PHE A 53 5.55 10.82 -12.15
N ILE A 54 4.70 9.80 -12.26
CA ILE A 54 5.18 8.44 -12.48
C ILE A 54 6.00 8.37 -13.77
N ASP A 55 7.11 7.63 -13.71
CA ASP A 55 7.86 7.25 -14.89
C ASP A 55 7.26 5.95 -15.38
N GLY A 56 6.30 6.06 -16.25
CA GLY A 56 5.48 4.96 -16.71
C GLY A 56 4.04 5.44 -16.88
N ASP A 57 3.11 4.51 -16.90
CA ASP A 57 1.71 4.83 -17.11
C ASP A 57 0.82 4.02 -16.17
N TRP A 58 -0.03 4.73 -15.43
CA TRP A 58 -1.04 4.06 -14.63
C TRP A 58 -2.09 3.41 -15.53
N LEU A 59 -2.75 2.37 -15.02
CA LEU A 59 -3.84 1.70 -15.74
C LEU A 59 -5.08 2.58 -15.81
N THR A 60 -5.28 3.43 -14.80
CA THR A 60 -6.47 4.29 -14.73
C THR A 60 -6.05 5.72 -14.43
N THR A 61 -6.97 6.65 -14.69
CA THR A 61 -6.73 8.06 -14.41
C THR A 61 -7.68 8.62 -13.37
N GLY A 62 -8.57 7.81 -12.81
CA GLY A 62 -9.57 8.26 -11.87
C GLY A 62 -9.16 8.07 -10.42
N ASP A 63 -10.18 7.89 -9.57
CA ASP A 63 -9.96 7.73 -8.15
C ASP A 63 -9.26 6.42 -7.84
N TYR A 64 -8.50 6.44 -6.77
CA TYR A 64 -7.79 5.26 -6.28
C TYR A 64 -7.66 5.33 -4.76
N TYR A 65 -7.50 4.16 -4.14
CA TYR A 65 -6.97 4.10 -2.79
C TYR A 65 -5.49 3.77 -2.88
N VAL A 66 -4.69 4.44 -2.08
CA VAL A 66 -3.26 4.14 -1.98
C VAL A 66 -3.00 3.55 -0.61
N ILE A 67 -2.13 2.54 -0.54
CA ILE A 67 -1.70 1.96 0.73
C ILE A 67 -0.27 2.40 0.98
N HIS A 68 -0.07 3.15 2.05
CA HIS A 68 1.26 3.62 2.47
C HIS A 68 1.66 2.94 3.76
N ARG A 69 2.96 2.87 4.02
CA ARG A 69 3.51 2.36 5.29
C ARG A 69 2.95 1.00 5.65
N PHE A 70 2.84 0.15 4.63
CA PHE A 70 2.22 -1.14 4.71
C PHE A 70 3.23 -2.14 5.29
N ALA A 71 2.90 -2.74 6.41
CA ALA A 71 3.84 -3.64 7.07
C ALA A 71 3.12 -4.66 7.92
N THR A 72 3.68 -5.88 7.93
CA THR A 72 3.27 -6.93 8.85
C THR A 72 4.25 -6.95 10.01
N LEU A 73 3.75 -6.95 11.24
CA LEU A 73 4.61 -6.97 12.40
C LEU A 73 5.35 -8.31 12.48
N PRO A 74 6.58 -8.31 13.04
CA PRO A 74 7.44 -9.50 12.95
C PRO A 74 6.83 -10.81 13.46
N SER A 75 6.05 -10.75 14.53
CA SER A 75 5.45 -11.97 15.10
C SER A 75 4.42 -12.62 14.19
N PHE A 76 3.95 -11.89 13.18
CA PHE A 76 2.85 -12.35 12.34
C PHE A 76 3.24 -12.56 10.89
N GLN A 77 4.53 -12.50 10.59
CA GLN A 77 4.99 -12.67 9.20
C GLN A 77 4.81 -14.11 8.76
N ARG A 78 4.61 -14.29 7.47
CA ARG A 78 4.49 -15.59 6.81
C ARG A 78 3.19 -16.33 7.15
N GLU A 79 2.16 -15.57 7.57
CA GLU A 79 0.86 -16.16 7.86
C GLU A 79 -0.22 -15.72 6.88
N GLY A 80 0.18 -15.04 5.81
CA GLY A 80 -0.78 -14.61 4.79
C GLY A 80 -1.62 -13.41 5.20
N LEU A 81 -1.24 -12.71 6.24
CA LEU A 81 -2.08 -11.64 6.78
C LEU A 81 -2.06 -10.38 5.93
N ALA A 82 -0.93 -10.09 5.29
CA ALA A 82 -0.85 -8.94 4.37
C ALA A 82 -1.82 -9.14 3.20
N ARG A 83 -1.95 -10.37 2.73
CA ARG A 83 -2.90 -10.71 1.66
C ARG A 83 -4.32 -10.44 2.12
N ILE A 84 -4.64 -10.79 3.36
CA ILE A 84 -5.97 -10.54 3.91
C ILE A 84 -6.22 -9.04 4.00
N PHE A 85 -5.22 -8.27 4.41
CA PHE A 85 -5.34 -6.81 4.48
C PHE A 85 -5.69 -6.23 3.12
N ILE A 86 -4.95 -6.63 2.08
CA ILE A 86 -5.22 -6.13 0.72
C ILE A 86 -6.61 -6.54 0.26
N SER A 87 -7.03 -7.77 0.57
CA SER A 87 -8.37 -8.23 0.19
C SER A 87 -9.45 -7.36 0.84
N LYS A 88 -9.23 -6.94 2.08
CA LYS A 88 -10.19 -6.07 2.75
C LYS A 88 -10.20 -4.67 2.14
N VAL A 89 -9.05 -4.16 1.73
CA VAL A 89 -9.00 -2.88 1.02
C VAL A 89 -9.76 -2.99 -0.31
N ASN A 90 -9.59 -4.12 -1.00
CA ASN A 90 -10.31 -4.33 -2.26
C ASN A 90 -11.82 -4.34 -2.01
N SER A 91 -12.26 -4.92 -0.91
CA SER A 91 -13.69 -4.92 -0.58
C SER A 91 -14.19 -3.50 -0.31
N MET A 92 -13.38 -2.67 0.34
CA MET A 92 -13.72 -1.26 0.52
C MET A 92 -13.91 -0.57 -0.82
N CYS A 93 -13.00 -0.86 -1.76
CA CYS A 93 -13.10 -0.28 -3.10
C CYS A 93 -14.40 -0.68 -3.78
N GLU A 94 -14.79 -1.95 -3.63
CA GLU A 94 -16.03 -2.42 -4.25
C GLU A 94 -17.25 -1.70 -3.68
N VAL A 95 -17.28 -1.54 -2.36
CA VAL A 95 -18.41 -0.89 -1.70
C VAL A 95 -18.48 0.58 -2.09
N GLU A 96 -17.34 1.25 -2.15
CA GLU A 96 -17.27 2.69 -2.39
C GLU A 96 -17.11 3.03 -3.87
N LYS A 97 -17.02 2.02 -4.71
CA LYS A 97 -16.88 2.16 -6.17
C LYS A 97 -15.63 2.93 -6.56
N ILE A 98 -14.54 2.62 -5.87
CA ILE A 98 -13.22 3.16 -6.20
C ILE A 98 -12.54 2.14 -7.11
N PRO A 99 -12.14 2.52 -8.31
CA PRO A 99 -11.73 1.54 -9.33
C PRO A 99 -10.32 1.01 -9.16
N SER A 100 -9.49 1.59 -8.30
CA SER A 100 -8.07 1.31 -8.33
C SER A 100 -7.47 1.28 -6.94
N ILE A 101 -6.50 0.36 -6.74
CA ILE A 101 -5.63 0.34 -5.57
C ILE A 101 -4.21 0.53 -6.08
N LYS A 102 -3.48 1.46 -5.50
CA LYS A 102 -2.10 1.76 -5.86
C LYS A 102 -1.20 1.55 -4.66
N VAL A 103 -0.03 0.98 -4.91
CA VAL A 103 0.97 0.71 -3.88
C VAL A 103 2.33 0.91 -4.51
N ASP A 104 3.26 1.50 -3.78
CA ASP A 104 4.65 1.51 -4.23
C ASP A 104 5.54 0.86 -3.19
N THR A 105 6.65 0.30 -3.63
CA THR A 105 7.58 -0.38 -2.75
C THR A 105 9.00 -0.31 -3.28
N ASN A 106 9.98 -0.45 -2.38
CA ASN A 106 11.38 -0.45 -2.75
C ASN A 106 11.71 -1.59 -3.70
N PHE A 107 12.71 -1.37 -4.53
CA PHE A 107 13.17 -2.38 -5.49
C PHE A 107 13.63 -3.67 -4.82
N ASP A 108 14.14 -3.57 -3.61
CA ASP A 108 14.69 -4.74 -2.91
C ASP A 108 13.67 -5.42 -1.99
N ASN A 109 12.44 -4.96 -1.97
CA ASN A 109 11.43 -5.57 -1.11
C ASN A 109 10.77 -6.73 -1.84
N THR A 110 11.52 -7.81 -2.00
CA THR A 110 11.07 -8.98 -2.74
C THR A 110 9.78 -9.59 -2.20
N PRO A 111 9.61 -9.74 -0.88
CA PRO A 111 8.34 -10.29 -0.37
C PRO A 111 7.13 -9.46 -0.78
N MET A 112 7.24 -8.14 -0.72
CA MET A 112 6.13 -7.27 -1.10
C MET A 112 5.87 -7.33 -2.61
N ILE A 113 6.94 -7.33 -3.41
CA ILE A 113 6.80 -7.42 -4.86
C ILE A 113 6.09 -8.72 -5.24
N ASN A 114 6.49 -9.82 -4.62
CA ASN A 114 5.87 -11.12 -4.90
C ASN A 114 4.42 -11.15 -4.45
N LEU A 115 4.13 -10.57 -3.30
CA LEU A 115 2.76 -10.52 -2.79
C LEU A 115 1.87 -9.73 -3.75
N LEU A 116 2.29 -8.54 -4.12
CA LEU A 116 1.49 -7.68 -5.00
C LEU A 116 1.28 -8.36 -6.35
N SER A 117 2.34 -8.93 -6.91
CA SER A 117 2.24 -9.61 -8.20
C SER A 117 1.27 -10.79 -8.13
N SER A 118 1.31 -11.55 -7.03
CA SER A 118 0.46 -12.72 -6.88
C SER A 118 -1.01 -12.33 -6.70
N MET A 119 -1.28 -11.10 -6.30
CA MET A 119 -2.65 -10.64 -6.09
C MET A 119 -3.20 -9.86 -7.28
N GLY A 120 -2.49 -9.84 -8.38
CA GLY A 120 -2.99 -9.24 -9.61
C GLY A 120 -2.60 -7.80 -9.82
N PHE A 121 -1.68 -7.27 -9.01
CA PHE A 121 -1.14 -5.94 -9.25
C PHE A 121 -0.16 -5.99 -10.42
N CYS A 122 -0.18 -4.94 -11.23
CA CYS A 122 0.77 -4.78 -12.34
C CYS A 122 1.75 -3.68 -11.99
N ILE A 123 3.00 -3.87 -12.39
CA ILE A 123 3.99 -2.80 -12.29
C ILE A 123 3.69 -1.80 -13.39
N CYS A 124 3.42 -0.56 -13.01
CA CYS A 124 3.06 0.50 -13.95
C CYS A 124 4.25 1.40 -14.27
N GLY A 125 5.28 1.38 -13.41
CA GLY A 125 6.43 2.23 -13.61
C GLY A 125 7.15 2.46 -12.30
N ARG A 126 7.73 3.65 -12.19
CA ARG A 126 8.52 4.03 -11.01
C ARG A 126 8.07 5.39 -10.53
N VAL A 127 8.12 5.57 -9.22
CA VAL A 127 7.94 6.88 -8.61
C VAL A 127 9.20 7.20 -7.82
N ASN A 128 9.53 8.48 -7.72
CA ASN A 128 10.76 8.91 -7.08
C ASN A 128 10.45 9.89 -5.97
N TYR A 129 10.75 9.49 -4.74
CA TYR A 129 10.54 10.35 -3.59
C TYR A 129 11.79 11.14 -3.21
N GLY A 130 12.93 10.84 -3.84
CA GLY A 130 14.19 11.48 -3.52
C GLY A 130 14.78 11.00 -2.22
N GLY A 131 15.98 11.46 -1.90
CA GLY A 131 16.64 11.13 -0.65
C GLY A 131 16.74 9.65 -0.37
N ASN A 132 16.55 9.30 0.88
CA ASN A 132 16.68 7.90 1.33
C ASN A 132 15.60 7.00 0.79
N ARG A 133 14.46 7.55 0.41
CA ARG A 133 13.36 6.73 -0.09
C ARG A 133 13.54 6.40 -1.57
N GLY A 134 14.19 7.29 -2.31
CA GLY A 134 14.58 7.05 -3.67
C GLY A 134 13.48 6.60 -4.61
N GLN A 135 13.86 5.82 -5.61
CA GLN A 135 12.93 5.29 -6.60
C GLN A 135 12.28 4.02 -6.08
N ARG A 136 11.01 3.89 -6.40
CA ARG A 136 10.21 2.75 -5.96
C ARG A 136 9.40 2.24 -7.13
N PHE A 137 9.14 0.93 -7.16
CA PHE A 137 8.20 0.38 -8.13
C PHE A 137 6.79 0.82 -7.78
N ALA A 138 6.03 1.21 -8.80
CA ALA A 138 4.63 1.62 -8.64
C ALA A 138 3.73 0.53 -9.20
N PHE A 139 2.80 0.06 -8.36
CA PHE A 139 1.89 -1.02 -8.70
C PHE A 139 0.46 -0.53 -8.70
N GLU A 140 -0.35 -1.10 -9.56
CA GLU A 140 -1.78 -0.82 -9.56
C GLU A 140 -2.56 -2.09 -9.80
N LYS A 141 -3.69 -2.20 -9.11
CA LYS A 141 -4.64 -3.28 -9.30
C LYS A 141 -6.01 -2.66 -9.49
N LEU A 142 -6.73 -3.10 -10.51
CA LEU A 142 -8.11 -2.67 -10.69
C LEU A 142 -8.99 -3.45 -9.73
N SER A 143 -9.87 -2.73 -9.05
CA SER A 143 -10.84 -3.40 -8.19
C SER A 143 -11.94 -4.00 -9.06
N ILE A 144 -12.78 -4.85 -8.45
CA ILE A 144 -13.85 -5.47 -9.20
C ILE A 144 -14.86 -4.44 -9.70
N ALA A 145 -14.90 -3.26 -9.05
CA ALA A 145 -15.80 -2.19 -9.47
C ALA A 145 -15.47 -1.69 -10.87
N MET A 146 -14.28 -2.01 -11.38
CA MET A 146 -13.84 -1.57 -12.70
C MET A 146 -14.11 -2.60 -13.78
N GLU A 147 -14.77 -3.70 -13.46
CA GLU A 147 -15.05 -4.66 -14.49
C GLU A 147 -15.98 -4.03 -15.53
N PRO A 148 -15.76 -4.34 -16.80
CA PRO A 148 -16.54 -3.69 -17.86
C PRO A 148 -18.02 -3.99 -17.70
N ALA A 149 -18.83 -2.97 -18.00
CA ALA A 149 -20.25 -3.18 -18.09
C ALA A 149 -20.55 -4.05 -19.30
N GLU A 150 -21.54 -4.88 -19.18
CA GLU A 150 -21.90 -5.78 -20.25
C GLU A 150 -22.76 -5.13 -21.29
#